data_2bec18be9c10c1072c0b6ef2cd20951b
#
_entry.id   2bec18be9c10c1072c0b6ef2cd20951b
#
_cell.length_a   1.000
_cell.length_b   1.000
_cell.length_c   1.000
_cell.angle_alpha   90.00
_cell.angle_beta   90.00
_cell.angle_gamma   90.00
#
_symmetry.space_group_name_H-M   'P 1'
#
loop_
_entity.id
_entity.type
_entity.pdbx_description
1 polymer ?
#
loop_
_entity_poly.entity_id
_entity_poly.type
_entity_poly.pdbx_seq_one_letter_code
_entity_poly.pdbx_strand_id
1 'polypeptide(L)'
;MAEGHYQQTMAILSQIECYLDDLIFSSDCDVVCGDIDVVCGDITVGTLLKSVGITLRDDYPDPLERLLDYMELVHCYERNKLFIFVNLRSYFPDDSVQRFLQTTIDHQYTLLLVDAWEHLRLPEERRLIIDKDLCEI
;
A
#
# COMPACT_ATOMS: atom_id res chain seq x y z
N MET A 1 -11.52 -10.65 13.46
CA MET A 1 -12.09 -10.98 12.13
C MET A 1 -11.04 -11.02 11.01
N ALA A 2 -9.99 -10.21 11.02
CA ALA A 2 -8.97 -10.22 9.96
C ALA A 2 -8.10 -11.49 9.91
N GLU A 3 -7.75 -12.08 11.04
CA GLU A 3 -6.96 -13.32 11.10
C GLU A 3 -7.63 -14.53 10.42
N GLY A 4 -8.94 -14.66 10.55
CA GLY A 4 -9.67 -15.76 9.92
C GLY A 4 -9.64 -15.71 8.39
N HIS A 5 -9.73 -14.50 7.82
CA HIS A 5 -9.67 -14.33 6.36
C HIS A 5 -8.25 -14.56 5.82
N TYR A 6 -7.22 -14.14 6.56
CA TYR A 6 -5.84 -14.40 6.17
C TYR A 6 -5.53 -15.90 6.11
N GLN A 7 -5.92 -16.66 7.15
CA GLN A 7 -5.72 -18.10 7.19
C GLN A 7 -6.48 -18.83 6.07
N GLN A 8 -7.72 -18.40 5.77
CA GLN A 8 -8.49 -18.94 4.65
C GLN A 8 -7.82 -18.65 3.31
N THR A 9 -7.31 -17.44 3.11
CA THR A 9 -6.60 -17.05 1.88
C THR A 9 -5.35 -17.90 1.70
N MET A 10 -4.54 -18.08 2.74
CA MET A 10 -3.34 -18.92 2.68
C MET A 10 -3.66 -20.39 2.42
N ALA A 11 -4.75 -20.92 2.98
CA ALA A 11 -5.20 -22.29 2.71
C ALA A 11 -5.60 -22.47 1.23
N ILE A 12 -6.31 -21.50 0.64
CA ILE A 12 -6.70 -21.53 -0.78
C ILE A 12 -5.46 -21.48 -1.67
N LEU A 13 -4.50 -20.59 -1.38
CA LEU A 13 -3.24 -20.50 -2.13
C LEU A 13 -2.48 -21.83 -2.11
N SER A 14 -2.32 -22.44 -0.95
CA SER A 14 -1.65 -23.74 -0.81
C SER A 14 -2.36 -24.86 -1.59
N GLN A 15 -3.69 -24.83 -1.64
CA GLN A 15 -4.47 -25.80 -2.45
C GLN A 15 -4.25 -25.58 -3.95
N ILE A 16 -4.18 -24.33 -4.41
CA ILE A 16 -3.92 -24.00 -5.81
C ILE A 16 -2.50 -24.44 -6.20
N GLU A 17 -1.50 -24.17 -5.36
CA GLU A 17 -0.11 -24.60 -5.57
C GLU A 17 -0.03 -26.12 -5.72
N CYS A 18 -0.62 -26.85 -4.78
CA CYS A 18 -0.65 -28.32 -4.82
C CYS A 18 -1.33 -28.84 -6.10
N TYR A 19 -2.45 -28.22 -6.51
CA TYR A 19 -3.16 -28.61 -7.73
C TYR A 19 -2.34 -28.34 -9.00
N LEU A 20 -1.61 -27.23 -9.04
CA LEU A 20 -0.75 -26.90 -10.16
C LEU A 20 0.46 -27.83 -10.23
N ASP A 21 1.05 -28.16 -9.10
CA ASP A 21 2.13 -29.16 -9.04
C ASP A 21 1.65 -30.52 -9.55
N ASP A 22 0.48 -30.99 -9.14
CA ASP A 22 -0.13 -32.21 -9.62
C ASP A 22 -0.39 -32.18 -11.15
N LEU A 23 -0.83 -31.05 -11.68
CA LEU A 23 -1.03 -30.84 -13.12
C LEU A 23 0.29 -30.87 -13.90
N ILE A 24 1.33 -30.28 -13.39
CA ILE A 24 2.66 -30.25 -14.03
C ILE A 24 3.29 -31.64 -14.01
N PHE A 25 3.18 -32.36 -12.90
CA PHE A 25 3.73 -33.71 -12.76
C PHE A 25 2.86 -34.79 -13.40
N SER A 26 1.54 -34.59 -13.54
CA SER A 26 0.62 -35.55 -14.15
C SER A 26 0.47 -35.41 -15.67
N SER A 27 1.00 -34.35 -16.25
CA SER A 27 0.99 -34.17 -17.69
C SER A 27 2.02 -35.14 -18.33
N ASP A 28 1.61 -36.36 -18.58
CA ASP A 28 2.14 -37.21 -19.63
C ASP A 28 1.93 -36.54 -21.01
N CYS A 29 2.10 -35.23 -21.07
CA CYS A 29 2.12 -34.52 -22.32
C CYS A 29 3.50 -34.71 -22.93
N ASP A 30 3.61 -35.62 -23.88
CA ASP A 30 4.61 -35.62 -24.95
C ASP A 30 4.51 -34.30 -25.76
N VAL A 31 4.53 -33.17 -25.09
CA VAL A 31 4.79 -31.87 -25.73
C VAL A 31 6.29 -31.84 -25.95
N VAL A 32 6.72 -32.38 -27.06
CA VAL A 32 8.02 -32.14 -27.68
C VAL A 32 8.05 -30.67 -28.08
N CYS A 33 8.13 -29.76 -27.11
CA CYS A 33 8.62 -28.39 -27.26
C CYS A 33 10.01 -28.39 -26.67
N GLY A 34 11.02 -28.30 -27.53
CA GLY A 34 12.40 -28.31 -27.11
C GLY A 34 12.67 -27.35 -25.96
N ASP A 35 13.60 -27.74 -25.12
CA ASP A 35 14.30 -26.97 -24.03
C ASP A 35 13.52 -25.83 -23.37
N ILE A 36 12.24 -26.01 -23.06
CA ILE A 36 11.47 -25.06 -22.24
C ILE A 36 11.34 -25.67 -20.85
N ASP A 37 12.20 -25.22 -19.94
CA ASP A 37 12.01 -25.46 -18.53
C ASP A 37 10.77 -24.66 -18.07
N VAL A 38 9.67 -25.36 -17.82
CA VAL A 38 8.48 -24.76 -17.21
C VAL A 38 8.77 -24.60 -15.72
N VAL A 39 9.11 -23.39 -15.30
CA VAL A 39 9.31 -23.05 -13.90
C VAL A 39 8.01 -22.44 -13.39
N CYS A 40 7.38 -23.08 -12.41
CA CYS A 40 6.28 -22.48 -11.67
C CYS A 40 6.86 -21.40 -10.73
N GLY A 41 6.52 -20.14 -10.97
CA GLY A 41 6.89 -19.05 -10.06
C GLY A 41 6.01 -19.05 -8.81
N ASP A 42 6.48 -18.39 -7.75
CA ASP A 42 5.71 -18.25 -6.50
C ASP A 42 4.36 -17.61 -6.75
N ILE A 43 3.28 -18.28 -6.32
CA ILE A 43 1.94 -17.72 -6.38
C ILE A 43 1.74 -16.82 -5.18
N THR A 44 1.58 -15.55 -5.45
CA THR A 44 1.25 -14.57 -4.41
C THR A 44 -0.23 -14.15 -4.52
N VAL A 45 -0.80 -13.64 -3.42
CA VAL A 45 -2.15 -13.05 -3.44
C VAL A 45 -2.27 -11.99 -4.52
N GLY A 46 -1.23 -11.15 -4.69
CA GLY A 46 -1.22 -10.09 -5.70
C GLY A 46 -1.24 -10.61 -7.14
N THR A 47 -0.50 -11.70 -7.44
CA THR A 47 -0.51 -12.32 -8.77
C THR A 47 -1.84 -13.00 -9.06
N LEU A 48 -2.43 -13.66 -8.06
CA LEU A 48 -3.74 -14.28 -8.18
C LEU A 48 -4.84 -13.24 -8.46
N LEU A 49 -4.87 -12.15 -7.70
CA LEU A 49 -5.85 -11.06 -7.90
C LEU A 49 -5.72 -10.46 -9.30
N LYS A 50 -4.50 -10.23 -9.78
CA LYS A 50 -4.25 -9.73 -11.15
C LYS A 50 -4.76 -10.70 -12.21
N SER A 51 -4.59 -12.02 -12.02
CA SER A 51 -5.01 -13.03 -12.99
C SER A 51 -6.53 -13.07 -13.17
N VAL A 52 -7.29 -12.74 -12.14
CA VAL A 52 -8.77 -12.64 -12.19
C VAL A 52 -9.26 -11.21 -12.51
N GLY A 53 -8.35 -10.30 -12.90
CA GLY A 53 -8.68 -8.95 -13.31
C GLY A 53 -8.92 -7.97 -12.16
N ILE A 54 -8.60 -8.35 -10.92
CA ILE A 54 -8.68 -7.44 -9.77
C ILE A 54 -7.38 -6.65 -9.71
N THR A 55 -7.47 -5.36 -9.99
CA THR A 55 -6.35 -4.42 -9.92
C THR A 55 -6.71 -3.25 -9.02
N LEU A 56 -5.72 -2.68 -8.37
CA LEU A 56 -5.93 -1.40 -7.69
C LEU A 56 -6.18 -0.33 -8.76
N ARG A 57 -7.04 0.61 -8.43
CA ARG A 57 -7.30 1.77 -9.27
C ARG A 57 -6.01 2.58 -9.41
N ASP A 58 -5.61 2.90 -10.65
CA ASP A 58 -4.38 3.66 -10.96
C ASP A 58 -4.68 5.03 -11.62
N ASP A 59 -5.95 5.32 -11.91
CA ASP A 59 -6.40 6.52 -12.62
C ASP A 59 -6.76 7.69 -11.69
N TYR A 60 -5.92 7.93 -10.67
CA TYR A 60 -6.13 9.06 -9.77
C TYR A 60 -5.72 10.37 -10.44
N PRO A 61 -6.61 11.37 -10.49
CA PRO A 61 -6.27 12.69 -10.99
C PRO A 61 -5.29 13.43 -10.06
N ASP A 62 -5.33 13.13 -8.76
CA ASP A 62 -4.47 13.71 -7.72
C ASP A 62 -3.75 12.59 -6.95
N PRO A 63 -2.41 12.59 -6.90
CA PRO A 63 -1.66 11.63 -6.10
C PRO A 63 -2.00 11.64 -4.60
N LEU A 64 -2.48 12.77 -4.05
CA LEU A 64 -2.92 12.85 -2.65
C LEU A 64 -4.23 12.09 -2.41
N GLU A 65 -5.14 12.01 -3.40
CA GLU A 65 -6.33 11.15 -3.31
C GLU A 65 -5.94 9.67 -3.23
N ARG A 66 -4.98 9.25 -4.06
CA ARG A 66 -4.45 7.88 -3.99
C ARG A 66 -3.85 7.57 -2.62
N LEU A 67 -3.18 8.55 -2.02
CA LEU A 67 -2.61 8.42 -0.69
C LEU A 67 -3.69 8.27 0.38
N LEU A 68 -4.79 9.03 0.28
CA LEU A 68 -5.94 8.92 1.18
C LEU A 68 -6.60 7.54 1.08
N ASP A 69 -6.83 7.04 -0.11
CA ASP A 69 -7.41 5.70 -0.31
C ASP A 69 -6.51 4.60 0.29
N TYR A 70 -5.19 4.75 0.15
CA TYR A 70 -4.24 3.85 0.80
C TYR A 70 -4.32 3.92 2.34
N MET A 71 -4.41 5.14 2.89
CA MET A 71 -4.56 5.33 4.34
C MET A 71 -5.86 4.72 4.85
N GLU A 72 -6.96 4.88 4.11
CA GLU A 72 -8.25 4.27 4.43
C GLU A 72 -8.15 2.73 4.44
N LEU A 73 -7.50 2.16 3.42
CA LEU A 73 -7.26 0.73 3.36
C LEU A 73 -6.48 0.23 4.58
N VAL A 74 -5.37 0.89 4.92
CA VAL A 74 -4.56 0.54 6.10
C VAL A 74 -5.39 0.67 7.39
N HIS A 75 -6.19 1.73 7.50
CA HIS A 75 -7.04 1.96 8.68
C HIS A 75 -8.13 0.90 8.85
N CYS A 76 -8.68 0.37 7.76
CA CYS A 76 -9.65 -0.73 7.79
C CYS A 76 -9.08 -2.01 8.40
N TYR A 77 -7.79 -2.29 8.14
CA TYR A 77 -7.11 -3.49 8.65
C TYR A 77 -6.50 -3.29 10.04
N GLU A 78 -5.93 -2.12 10.28
CA GLU A 78 -5.19 -1.81 11.50
C GLU A 78 -5.58 -0.43 12.03
N ARG A 79 -6.49 -0.38 12.98
CA ARG A 79 -6.91 0.87 13.62
C ARG A 79 -5.77 1.50 14.44
N ASN A 80 -5.80 2.82 14.57
CA ASN A 80 -4.85 3.61 15.38
C ASN A 80 -3.39 3.57 14.87
N LYS A 81 -3.19 3.60 13.56
CA LYS A 81 -1.85 3.78 12.98
C LYS A 81 -1.45 5.24 12.95
N LEU A 82 -0.16 5.47 13.14
CA LEU A 82 0.49 6.73 12.85
C LEU A 82 1.00 6.69 11.42
N PHE A 83 0.54 7.62 10.59
CA PHE A 83 1.07 7.82 9.25
C PHE A 83 2.19 8.85 9.29
N ILE A 84 3.35 8.51 8.76
CA ILE A 84 4.52 9.39 8.74
C ILE A 84 4.88 9.68 7.29
N PHE A 85 4.87 10.96 6.91
CA PHE A 85 5.29 11.41 5.59
C PHE A 85 6.51 12.30 5.69
N VAL A 86 7.49 12.01 4.84
CA VAL A 86 8.74 12.76 4.80
C VAL A 86 8.76 13.64 3.57
N ASN A 87 9.00 14.93 3.75
CA ASN A 87 9.06 15.95 2.69
C ASN A 87 7.80 16.07 1.83
N LEU A 88 6.63 15.74 2.36
CA LEU A 88 5.36 15.80 1.60
C LEU A 88 5.14 17.19 0.98
N ARG A 89 5.37 18.23 1.72
CA ARG A 89 5.17 19.63 1.30
C ARG A 89 6.17 20.11 0.24
N SER A 90 7.24 19.37 0.01
CA SER A 90 8.19 19.66 -1.08
C SER A 90 7.69 19.20 -2.44
N TYR A 91 6.69 18.29 -2.46
CA TYR A 91 6.17 17.70 -3.70
C TYR A 91 4.78 18.23 -4.08
N PHE A 92 4.05 18.82 -3.13
CA PHE A 92 2.67 19.25 -3.36
C PHE A 92 2.46 20.71 -2.98
N PRO A 93 1.60 21.44 -3.70
CA PRO A 93 1.24 22.81 -3.36
C PRO A 93 0.53 22.86 -2.00
N ASP A 94 0.71 23.97 -1.27
CA ASP A 94 0.13 24.16 0.06
C ASP A 94 -1.39 23.99 0.09
N ASP A 95 -2.11 24.43 -0.95
CA ASP A 95 -3.57 24.27 -1.06
C ASP A 95 -4.01 22.80 -1.13
N SER A 96 -3.22 21.98 -1.82
CA SER A 96 -3.49 20.53 -1.92
C SER A 96 -3.18 19.83 -0.60
N VAL A 97 -2.06 20.21 0.03
CA VAL A 97 -1.69 19.67 1.34
C VAL A 97 -2.72 20.07 2.40
N GLN A 98 -3.21 21.30 2.38
CA GLN A 98 -4.25 21.74 3.32
C GLN A 98 -5.53 20.94 3.18
N ARG A 99 -6.00 20.68 1.96
CA ARG A 99 -7.17 19.82 1.70
C ARG A 99 -6.93 18.39 2.18
N PHE A 100 -5.75 17.86 1.93
CA PHE A 100 -5.34 16.54 2.41
C PHE A 100 -5.38 16.47 3.93
N LEU A 101 -4.80 17.46 4.64
CA LEU A 101 -4.81 17.51 6.09
C LEU A 101 -6.24 17.61 6.65
N GLN A 102 -7.10 18.43 6.04
CA GLN A 102 -8.49 18.53 6.46
C GLN A 102 -9.20 17.18 6.35
N THR A 103 -9.02 16.46 5.23
CA THR A 103 -9.60 15.12 5.05
C THR A 103 -9.06 14.12 6.08
N THR A 104 -7.77 14.17 6.39
CA THR A 104 -7.17 13.28 7.41
C THR A 104 -7.73 13.54 8.82
N ILE A 105 -8.00 14.80 9.15
CA ILE A 105 -8.63 15.20 10.42
C ILE A 105 -10.07 14.69 10.46
N ASP A 106 -10.84 14.88 9.40
CA ASP A 106 -12.23 14.44 9.31
C ASP A 106 -12.36 12.92 9.48
N HIS A 107 -11.37 12.17 8.99
CA HIS A 107 -11.27 10.71 9.15
C HIS A 107 -10.61 10.28 10.48
N GLN A 108 -10.19 11.24 11.32
CA GLN A 108 -9.53 10.99 12.61
C GLN A 108 -8.22 10.19 12.49
N TYR A 109 -7.48 10.37 11.39
CA TYR A 109 -6.17 9.76 11.23
C TYR A 109 -5.11 10.51 12.04
N THR A 110 -4.15 9.75 12.58
CA THR A 110 -2.98 10.35 13.24
C THR A 110 -1.85 10.49 12.23
N LEU A 111 -1.38 11.72 12.03
CA LEU A 111 -0.43 12.07 11.00
C LEU A 111 0.78 12.79 11.58
N LEU A 112 1.97 12.46 11.08
CA LEU A 112 3.22 13.18 11.33
C LEU A 112 3.85 13.56 9.99
N LEU A 113 4.01 14.85 9.76
CA LEU A 113 4.77 15.38 8.64
C LEU A 113 6.18 15.74 9.11
N VAL A 114 7.19 15.25 8.40
CA VAL A 114 8.59 15.55 8.66
C VAL A 114 9.16 16.22 7.42
N ASP A 115 9.49 17.49 7.51
CA ASP A 115 10.02 18.27 6.41
C ASP A 115 11.42 18.80 6.74
N ALA A 116 12.29 18.84 5.74
CA ALA A 116 13.67 19.36 5.89
C ALA A 116 13.72 20.90 5.88
N TRP A 117 12.64 21.54 5.46
CA TRP A 117 12.56 23.00 5.32
C TRP A 117 11.33 23.55 6.04
N GLU A 118 11.45 24.76 6.55
CA GLU A 118 10.32 25.46 7.11
C GLU A 118 9.37 25.93 5.99
N HIS A 119 8.11 25.52 6.09
CA HIS A 119 7.02 25.93 5.20
C HIS A 119 6.08 26.91 5.89
N LEU A 120 5.20 27.54 5.13
CA LEU A 120 4.15 28.36 5.71
C LEU A 120 3.27 27.50 6.64
N ARG A 121 2.97 28.01 7.83
CA ARG A 121 2.13 27.28 8.80
C ARG A 121 0.69 27.15 8.28
N LEU A 122 0.19 25.93 8.28
CA LEU A 122 -1.20 25.64 7.96
C LEU A 122 -2.07 25.69 9.24
N PRO A 123 -3.37 26.04 9.13
CA PRO A 123 -4.24 26.22 10.29
C PRO A 123 -4.37 24.99 11.18
N GLU A 124 -4.35 23.80 10.59
CA GLU A 124 -4.62 22.52 11.24
C GLU A 124 -3.37 21.88 11.85
N GLU A 125 -2.17 22.43 11.62
CA GLU A 125 -0.92 21.81 12.07
C GLU A 125 -0.47 22.27 13.46
N ARG A 126 0.02 21.33 14.25
CA ARG A 126 0.90 21.62 15.39
C ARG A 126 2.32 21.44 14.93
N ARG A 127 3.13 22.48 15.06
CA ARG A 127 4.50 22.51 14.55
C ARG A 127 5.51 22.42 15.68
N LEU A 128 6.54 21.61 15.43
CA LEU A 128 7.78 21.59 16.19
C LEU A 128 8.92 21.89 15.21
N ILE A 129 9.74 22.87 15.53
CA ILE A 129 10.94 23.20 14.76
C ILE A 129 12.15 22.77 15.58
N ILE A 130 13.02 21.97 14.97
CA ILE A 130 14.32 21.61 15.54
C ILE A 130 15.38 22.30 14.70
N ASP A 131 16.14 23.20 15.31
CA ASP A 131 17.20 23.92 14.61
C ASP A 131 18.45 23.05 14.41
N LYS A 132 19.44 23.64 13.74
CA LYS A 132 20.72 22.96 13.49
C LYS A 132 21.54 22.65 14.76
N ASP A 133 21.23 23.29 15.87
CA ASP A 133 21.83 23.05 17.18
C ASP A 133 21.02 22.00 17.99
N LEU A 134 20.05 21.36 17.35
CA LEU A 134 19.13 20.36 17.92
C LEU A 134 18.28 20.92 19.08
N CYS A 135 18.04 22.22 19.07
CA CYS A 135 17.15 22.88 20.01
C CYS A 135 15.76 23.04 19.41
N GLU A 136 14.74 22.90 20.25
CA GLU A 136 13.35 23.23 19.91
C GLU A 136 13.16 24.74 19.92
N ILE A 137 12.53 25.29 18.87
CA ILE A 137 12.18 26.71 18.75
C ILE A 137 10.65 26.87 18.72
#